data_4dcbeee3a5ab7ff12b51012625cd8bcb
#
_entry.id   4dcbeee3a5ab7ff12b51012625cd8bcb
#
_cell.length_a   1.000
_cell.length_b   1.000
_cell.length_c   1.000
_cell.angle_alpha   90.00
_cell.angle_beta   90.00
_cell.angle_gamma   90.00
#
_symmetry.space_group_name_H-M   'P 1'
#
loop_
_entity.id
_entity.type
_entity.pdbx_description
1 polymer ?
#
loop_
_entity_poly.entity_id
_entity_poly.type
_entity_poly.pdbx_seq_one_letter_code
_entity_poly.pdbx_strand_id
1 'polypeptide(L)'
;MQLPPAERRSAMWHYYDRRVAHREPGAENVLSYFLGLGASADLNEIEEELDAVRRLLRGLSATTYLDIGCGPTGEFTSQLPGTGCALDQSEAALRQLGHRCPRLPRLRADSMHLPVADNSIGRAFISHLYGLLLPDESAELLAEVRRAANEMVILDSGRPPGTEREGWQTRSLPDGSSYPIFRRHLDAETLADEIRGDPLFHGQYFVLASAPC
;
A
#
# COMPACT_ATOMS: atom_id res chain seq x y z
N MET A 1 -18.29 2.33 18.58
CA MET A 1 -17.61 3.56 19.11
C MET A 1 -16.40 3.79 18.22
N GLN A 2 -16.39 4.86 17.43
CA GLN A 2 -15.24 5.17 16.56
C GLN A 2 -14.13 5.81 17.41
N LEU A 3 -12.91 5.30 17.26
CA LEU A 3 -11.74 5.91 17.90
C LEU A 3 -11.44 7.30 17.30
N PRO A 4 -10.89 8.24 18.06
CA PRO A 4 -10.37 9.49 17.51
C PRO A 4 -9.33 9.26 16.41
N PRO A 5 -9.15 10.17 15.43
CA PRO A 5 -8.24 9.98 14.30
C PRO A 5 -6.82 9.54 14.68
N ALA A 6 -6.22 10.21 15.66
CA ALA A 6 -4.87 9.88 16.13
C ALA A 6 -4.77 8.48 16.74
N GLU A 7 -5.79 8.06 17.50
CA GLU A 7 -5.83 6.72 18.11
C GLU A 7 -6.05 5.63 17.05
N ARG A 8 -6.80 5.91 15.98
CA ARG A 8 -7.01 5.00 14.85
C ARG A 8 -5.73 4.75 14.08
N ARG A 9 -5.02 5.81 13.70
CA ARG A 9 -3.71 5.70 13.03
C ARG A 9 -2.72 4.93 13.91
N SER A 10 -2.70 5.23 15.20
CA SER A 10 -1.87 4.51 16.17
C SER A 10 -2.23 3.02 16.24
N ALA A 11 -3.52 2.66 16.28
CA ALA A 11 -3.97 1.27 16.33
C ALA A 11 -3.59 0.51 15.04
N MET A 12 -3.79 1.12 13.87
CA MET A 12 -3.41 0.57 12.58
C MET A 12 -1.89 0.35 12.51
N TRP A 13 -1.12 1.37 12.87
CA TRP A 13 0.34 1.27 12.88
C TRP A 13 0.84 0.17 13.83
N HIS A 14 0.33 0.12 15.06
CA HIS A 14 0.69 -0.92 16.03
C HIS A 14 0.36 -2.32 15.51
N TYR A 15 -0.80 -2.50 14.87
CA TYR A 15 -1.16 -3.77 14.28
C TYR A 15 -0.15 -4.21 13.23
N TYR A 16 0.16 -3.36 12.25
CA TYR A 16 1.05 -3.74 11.14
C TYR A 16 2.49 -3.91 11.61
N ASP A 17 3.01 -3.07 12.50
CA ASP A 17 4.37 -3.21 13.04
C ASP A 17 4.51 -4.52 13.83
N ARG A 18 3.57 -4.82 14.72
CA ARG A 18 3.58 -6.07 15.50
C ARG A 18 3.33 -7.30 14.63
N ARG A 19 2.43 -7.22 13.65
CA ARG A 19 2.19 -8.30 12.71
C ARG A 19 3.47 -8.70 11.98
N VAL A 20 4.22 -7.73 11.51
CA VAL A 20 5.50 -7.96 10.83
C VAL A 20 6.55 -8.49 11.81
N ALA A 21 6.64 -7.93 13.01
CA ALA A 21 7.63 -8.35 14.02
C ALA A 21 7.43 -9.80 14.50
N HIS A 22 6.19 -10.31 14.46
CA HIS A 22 5.87 -11.69 14.90
C HIS A 22 5.99 -12.75 13.80
N ARG A 23 6.35 -12.37 12.58
CA ARG A 23 6.47 -13.32 11.45
C ARG A 23 7.92 -13.56 11.06
N GLU A 24 8.18 -14.81 10.66
CA GLU A 24 9.46 -15.15 10.05
C GLU A 24 9.73 -14.34 8.78
N PRO A 25 10.96 -13.87 8.58
CA PRO A 25 11.34 -13.18 7.34
C PRO A 25 11.02 -14.05 6.12
N GLY A 26 10.22 -13.54 5.21
CA GLY A 26 9.81 -14.27 4.00
C GLY A 26 8.45 -14.94 4.07
N ALA A 27 7.82 -15.01 5.23
CA ALA A 27 6.48 -15.60 5.37
C ALA A 27 5.36 -14.73 4.79
N GLU A 28 5.60 -13.44 4.59
CA GLU A 28 4.64 -12.56 3.95
C GLU A 28 4.87 -12.49 2.44
N ASN A 29 3.80 -12.72 1.70
CA ASN A 29 3.66 -12.41 0.29
C ASN A 29 2.24 -11.88 0.06
N VAL A 30 1.99 -11.33 -1.11
CA VAL A 30 0.68 -10.77 -1.47
C VAL A 30 -0.41 -11.84 -1.39
N LEU A 31 -0.12 -13.07 -1.79
CA LEU A 31 -1.06 -14.19 -1.73
C LEU A 31 -1.47 -14.53 -0.30
N SER A 32 -0.54 -14.47 0.66
CA SER A 32 -0.87 -14.74 2.07
C SER A 32 -1.87 -13.73 2.66
N TYR A 33 -1.89 -12.52 2.11
CA TYR A 33 -2.89 -11.52 2.47
C TYR A 33 -4.29 -11.95 2.01
N PHE A 34 -4.44 -12.40 0.76
CA PHE A 34 -5.74 -12.84 0.22
C PHE A 34 -6.21 -14.14 0.85
N LEU A 35 -5.32 -15.08 1.15
CA LEU A 35 -5.64 -16.31 1.88
C LEU A 35 -6.21 -16.04 3.28
N GLY A 36 -5.81 -14.94 3.90
CA GLY A 36 -6.33 -14.50 5.20
C GLY A 36 -7.71 -13.84 5.15
N LEU A 37 -8.24 -13.53 3.96
CA LEU A 37 -9.53 -12.87 3.77
C LEU A 37 -10.71 -13.84 3.64
N GLY A 38 -10.48 -15.17 3.58
CA GLY A 38 -11.52 -16.20 3.53
C GLY A 38 -11.67 -16.93 2.20
N ALA A 39 -12.42 -18.00 2.21
CA ALA A 39 -12.35 -19.15 1.31
C ALA A 39 -12.91 -18.99 -0.14
N SER A 40 -13.16 -17.81 -0.64
CA SER A 40 -13.73 -17.64 -1.99
C SER A 40 -12.77 -17.03 -3.03
N ALA A 41 -11.50 -16.80 -2.67
CA ALA A 41 -10.53 -16.22 -3.59
C ALA A 41 -9.98 -17.30 -4.56
N ASP A 42 -10.12 -17.08 -5.86
CA ASP A 42 -9.46 -17.91 -6.86
C ASP A 42 -7.98 -17.53 -6.94
N LEU A 43 -7.11 -18.44 -6.48
CA LEU A 43 -5.67 -18.21 -6.45
C LEU A 43 -5.06 -18.02 -7.85
N ASN A 44 -5.61 -18.70 -8.87
CA ASN A 44 -5.12 -18.57 -10.23
C ASN A 44 -5.44 -17.16 -10.78
N GLU A 45 -6.67 -16.68 -10.57
CA GLU A 45 -7.03 -15.30 -10.94
C GLU A 45 -6.16 -14.26 -10.21
N ILE A 46 -5.90 -14.45 -8.91
CA ILE A 46 -5.04 -13.54 -8.14
C ILE A 46 -3.62 -13.53 -8.73
N GLU A 47 -3.05 -14.69 -9.08
CA GLU A 47 -1.72 -14.77 -9.68
C GLU A 47 -1.68 -14.14 -11.07
N GLU A 48 -2.70 -14.35 -11.90
CA GLU A 48 -2.80 -13.71 -13.23
C GLU A 48 -2.88 -12.19 -13.13
N GLU A 49 -3.71 -11.66 -12.24
CA GLU A 49 -3.81 -10.22 -12.00
C GLU A 49 -2.49 -9.66 -11.42
N LEU A 50 -1.88 -10.36 -10.47
CA LEU A 50 -0.60 -9.98 -9.88
C LEU A 50 0.50 -9.87 -10.94
N ASP A 51 0.55 -10.82 -11.87
CA ASP A 51 1.50 -10.80 -12.98
C ASP A 51 1.20 -9.68 -13.97
N ALA A 52 -0.07 -9.36 -14.23
CA ALA A 52 -0.47 -8.22 -15.05
C ALA A 52 -0.01 -6.90 -14.39
N VAL A 53 -0.25 -6.71 -13.10
CA VAL A 53 0.20 -5.55 -12.33
C VAL A 53 1.73 -5.43 -12.38
N ARG A 54 2.47 -6.51 -12.15
CA ARG A 54 3.94 -6.52 -12.25
C ARG A 54 4.43 -6.09 -13.62
N ARG A 55 3.78 -6.54 -14.71
CA ARG A 55 4.13 -6.12 -16.08
C ARG A 55 3.89 -4.63 -16.29
N LEU A 56 2.75 -4.11 -15.81
CA LEU A 56 2.43 -2.68 -15.90
C LEU A 56 3.44 -1.83 -15.14
N LEU A 57 3.76 -2.19 -13.90
CA LEU A 57 4.74 -1.46 -13.09
C LEU A 57 6.12 -1.43 -13.77
N ARG A 58 6.59 -2.55 -14.33
CA ARG A 58 7.86 -2.61 -15.09
C ARG A 58 7.83 -1.80 -16.39
N GLY A 59 6.64 -1.60 -16.96
CA GLY A 59 6.43 -0.81 -18.18
C GLY A 59 6.39 0.70 -17.95
N LEU A 60 6.35 1.17 -16.71
CA LEU A 60 6.37 2.60 -16.41
C LEU A 60 7.71 3.23 -16.84
N SER A 61 7.71 4.54 -17.09
CA SER A 61 8.95 5.27 -17.39
C SER A 61 9.91 5.24 -16.21
N ALA A 62 11.21 5.08 -16.46
CA ALA A 62 12.22 5.13 -15.40
C ALA A 62 12.35 6.56 -14.84
N THR A 63 12.26 6.69 -13.51
CA THR A 63 12.41 7.99 -12.82
C THR A 63 12.90 7.78 -11.38
N THR A 64 13.09 8.86 -10.64
CA THR A 64 13.24 8.75 -9.19
C THR A 64 11.90 8.41 -8.55
N TYR A 65 11.88 7.47 -7.59
CA TYR A 65 10.64 7.12 -6.91
C TYR A 65 10.77 7.04 -5.39
N LEU A 66 9.64 7.28 -4.73
CA LEU A 66 9.44 7.01 -3.30
C LEU A 66 8.29 6.02 -3.15
N ASP A 67 8.56 4.86 -2.57
CA ASP A 67 7.54 3.87 -2.21
C ASP A 67 7.05 4.15 -0.80
N ILE A 68 5.83 4.64 -0.68
CA ILE A 68 5.22 5.15 0.54
C ILE A 68 4.35 4.07 1.19
N GLY A 69 4.70 3.67 2.42
CA GLY A 69 4.09 2.53 3.08
C GLY A 69 4.52 1.21 2.46
N CYS A 70 5.81 1.07 2.16
CA CYS A 70 6.38 -0.02 1.37
C CYS A 70 6.18 -1.42 1.98
N GLY A 71 5.90 -1.51 3.28
CA GLY A 71 5.77 -2.78 3.97
C GLY A 71 7.03 -3.65 3.92
N PRO A 72 6.92 -4.94 4.32
CA PRO A 72 8.09 -5.82 4.47
C PRO A 72 8.46 -6.58 3.20
N THR A 73 7.59 -6.61 2.17
CA THR A 73 7.72 -7.58 1.08
C THR A 73 8.58 -7.11 -0.08
N GLY A 74 8.55 -5.84 -0.43
CA GLY A 74 9.20 -5.30 -1.64
C GLY A 74 8.65 -5.88 -2.95
N GLU A 75 7.49 -6.51 -2.90
CA GLU A 75 6.88 -7.22 -4.02
C GLU A 75 6.71 -6.31 -5.24
N PHE A 76 6.11 -5.16 -5.00
CA PHE A 76 5.86 -4.18 -6.05
C PHE A 76 7.01 -3.18 -6.20
N THR A 77 7.67 -2.81 -5.11
CA THR A 77 8.84 -1.93 -5.12
C THR A 77 9.92 -2.42 -6.08
N SER A 78 10.16 -3.74 -6.08
CA SER A 78 11.15 -4.39 -6.95
C SER A 78 10.81 -4.34 -8.44
N GLN A 79 9.58 -3.99 -8.81
CA GLN A 79 9.10 -3.88 -10.19
C GLN A 79 9.26 -2.46 -10.75
N LEU A 80 9.48 -1.46 -9.89
CA LEU A 80 9.54 -0.06 -10.32
C LEU A 80 10.86 0.24 -11.04
N PRO A 81 10.81 0.79 -12.27
CA PRO A 81 12.00 1.20 -12.98
C PRO A 81 12.56 2.52 -12.45
N GLY A 82 13.89 2.62 -12.40
CA GLY A 82 14.58 3.84 -11.96
C GLY A 82 15.32 3.68 -10.65
N THR A 83 15.48 4.78 -9.92
CA THR A 83 16.19 4.83 -8.65
C THR A 83 15.27 5.34 -7.57
N GLY A 84 15.16 4.64 -6.45
CA GLY A 84 14.19 5.00 -5.43
C GLY A 84 14.62 4.76 -4.00
N CYS A 85 13.69 5.12 -3.13
CA CYS A 85 13.75 4.91 -1.69
C CYS A 85 12.42 4.32 -1.23
N ALA A 86 12.45 3.45 -0.23
CA ALA A 86 11.27 2.90 0.42
C ALA A 86 11.04 3.60 1.77
N LEU A 87 9.79 3.97 2.04
CA LEU A 87 9.39 4.65 3.27
C LEU A 87 8.31 3.84 3.99
N ASP A 88 8.49 3.65 5.29
CA ASP A 88 7.48 3.07 6.17
C ASP A 88 7.66 3.59 7.61
N GLN A 89 6.60 3.60 8.40
CA GLN A 89 6.70 3.91 9.83
C GLN A 89 7.25 2.72 10.64
N SER A 90 7.01 1.49 10.16
CA SER A 90 7.42 0.26 10.84
C SER A 90 8.90 -0.03 10.60
N GLU A 91 9.67 0.03 11.68
CA GLU A 91 11.07 -0.40 11.63
C GLU A 91 11.21 -1.90 11.32
N ALA A 92 10.27 -2.71 11.79
CA ALA A 92 10.24 -4.14 11.50
C ALA A 92 10.04 -4.40 10.00
N ALA A 93 9.12 -3.68 9.35
CA ALA A 93 8.90 -3.75 7.91
C ALA A 93 10.16 -3.37 7.12
N LEU A 94 10.78 -2.23 7.46
CA LEU A 94 12.00 -1.76 6.80
C LEU A 94 13.17 -2.73 6.97
N ARG A 95 13.31 -3.39 8.13
CA ARG A 95 14.31 -4.44 8.32
C ARG A 95 14.07 -5.63 7.42
N GLN A 96 12.84 -6.15 7.37
CA GLN A 96 12.50 -7.29 6.50
C GLN A 96 12.66 -6.95 5.03
N LEU A 97 12.21 -5.77 4.60
CA LEU A 97 12.46 -5.27 3.24
C LEU A 97 13.95 -5.23 2.92
N GLY A 98 14.79 -4.84 3.89
CA GLY A 98 16.24 -4.79 3.73
C GLY A 98 16.88 -6.13 3.43
N HIS A 99 16.33 -7.24 3.90
CA HIS A 99 16.80 -8.58 3.53
C HIS A 99 16.44 -8.95 2.09
N ARG A 100 15.30 -8.47 1.59
CA ARG A 100 14.82 -8.76 0.22
C ARG A 100 15.41 -7.81 -0.82
N CYS A 101 15.51 -6.54 -0.45
CA CYS A 101 15.98 -5.45 -1.30
C CYS A 101 17.19 -4.73 -0.65
N PRO A 102 18.38 -5.39 -0.50
CA PRO A 102 19.48 -4.87 0.32
C PRO A 102 20.08 -3.57 -0.22
N ARG A 103 19.93 -3.29 -1.52
CA ARG A 103 20.45 -2.08 -2.17
C ARG A 103 19.46 -0.91 -2.17
N LEU A 104 18.21 -1.15 -1.81
CA LEU A 104 17.18 -0.11 -1.78
C LEU A 104 17.36 0.75 -0.52
N PRO A 105 17.58 2.07 -0.63
CA PRO A 105 17.51 2.99 0.50
C PRO A 105 16.18 2.88 1.22
N ARG A 106 16.21 2.97 2.54
CA ARG A 106 15.01 2.87 3.39
C ARG A 106 14.96 4.03 4.35
N LEU A 107 13.78 4.58 4.54
CA LEU A 107 13.53 5.74 5.37
C LEU A 107 12.37 5.45 6.32
N ARG A 108 12.58 5.65 7.60
CA ARG A 108 11.50 5.57 8.59
C ARG A 108 10.86 6.94 8.73
N ALA A 109 9.61 7.07 8.29
CA ALA A 109 8.87 8.32 8.37
C ALA A 109 7.35 8.09 8.33
N ASP A 110 6.61 9.14 8.66
CA ASP A 110 5.16 9.20 8.50
C ASP A 110 4.80 9.54 7.05
N SER A 111 3.90 8.77 6.46
CA SER A 111 3.40 9.01 5.09
C SER A 111 2.63 10.33 4.93
N MET A 112 2.10 10.86 6.03
CA MET A 112 1.39 12.15 6.04
C MET A 112 2.34 13.35 6.15
N HIS A 113 3.63 13.12 6.41
CA HIS A 113 4.66 14.15 6.56
C HIS A 113 5.97 13.65 5.94
N LEU A 114 6.04 13.69 4.61
CA LEU A 114 7.18 13.17 3.86
C LEU A 114 8.43 14.05 4.08
N PRO A 115 9.55 13.49 4.54
CA PRO A 115 10.76 14.26 4.82
C PRO A 115 11.57 14.52 3.54
N VAL A 116 10.91 15.04 2.53
CA VAL A 116 11.47 15.39 1.21
C VAL A 116 11.03 16.78 0.80
N ALA A 117 11.83 17.44 -0.02
CA ALA A 117 11.51 18.78 -0.54
C ALA A 117 10.35 18.72 -1.55
N ASP A 118 9.72 19.88 -1.80
CA ASP A 118 8.68 20.02 -2.80
C ASP A 118 9.21 19.63 -4.19
N ASN A 119 8.38 18.91 -4.96
CA ASN A 119 8.69 18.48 -6.33
C ASN A 119 10.05 17.78 -6.50
N SER A 120 10.53 17.08 -5.45
CA SER A 120 11.85 16.45 -5.48
C SER A 120 11.82 14.97 -5.92
N ILE A 121 10.63 14.38 -6.04
CA ILE A 121 10.42 12.98 -6.40
C ILE A 121 9.74 12.90 -7.78
N GLY A 122 10.28 12.08 -8.68
CA GLY A 122 9.66 11.86 -9.99
C GLY A 122 8.33 11.12 -9.88
N ARG A 123 8.28 10.07 -9.02
CA ARG A 123 7.07 9.24 -8.79
C ARG A 123 6.90 8.89 -7.33
N ALA A 124 5.74 9.20 -6.75
CA ALA A 124 5.28 8.58 -5.52
C ALA A 124 4.53 7.28 -5.88
N PHE A 125 4.94 6.17 -5.29
CA PHE A 125 4.25 4.89 -5.41
C PHE A 125 3.63 4.51 -4.07
N ILE A 126 2.39 4.07 -4.07
CA ILE A 126 1.64 3.68 -2.87
C ILE A 126 1.00 2.33 -3.15
N SER A 127 1.28 1.33 -2.32
CA SER A 127 0.65 0.02 -2.47
C SER A 127 -0.02 -0.44 -1.19
N HIS A 128 -1.32 -0.80 -1.28
CA HIS A 128 -2.14 -1.34 -0.20
C HIS A 128 -2.18 -0.49 1.10
N LEU A 129 -1.89 0.80 0.99
CA LEU A 129 -2.00 1.77 2.08
C LEU A 129 -3.27 2.63 1.92
N TYR A 130 -3.57 3.07 0.70
CA TYR A 130 -4.64 4.03 0.43
C TYR A 130 -6.02 3.53 0.88
N GLY A 131 -6.33 2.26 0.65
CA GLY A 131 -7.56 1.62 1.11
C GLY A 131 -7.67 1.39 2.62
N LEU A 132 -6.64 1.70 3.40
CA LEU A 132 -6.65 1.65 4.87
C LEU A 132 -6.98 3.00 5.50
N LEU A 133 -7.02 4.06 4.69
CA LEU A 133 -7.18 5.43 5.14
C LEU A 133 -8.65 5.85 5.09
N LEU A 134 -9.08 6.63 6.06
CA LEU A 134 -10.36 7.34 6.01
C LEU A 134 -10.29 8.52 5.04
N PRO A 135 -11.43 9.08 4.60
CA PRO A 135 -11.44 10.16 3.61
C PRO A 135 -10.59 11.38 3.97
N ASP A 136 -10.58 11.79 5.24
CA ASP A 136 -9.74 12.88 5.74
C ASP A 136 -8.24 12.54 5.69
N GLU A 137 -7.88 11.32 6.07
CA GLU A 137 -6.52 10.79 6.02
C GLU A 137 -6.03 10.61 4.56
N SER A 138 -6.90 10.12 3.67
CA SER A 138 -6.60 10.01 2.24
C SER A 138 -6.32 11.39 1.63
N ALA A 139 -7.12 12.40 1.99
CA ALA A 139 -6.91 13.76 1.50
C ALA A 139 -5.58 14.36 1.99
N GLU A 140 -5.21 14.11 3.25
CA GLU A 140 -3.92 14.53 3.83
C GLU A 140 -2.75 13.87 3.09
N LEU A 141 -2.80 12.54 2.88
CA LEU A 141 -1.79 11.81 2.11
C LEU A 141 -1.65 12.36 0.68
N LEU A 142 -2.77 12.54 -0.03
CA LEU A 142 -2.74 13.03 -1.41
C LEU A 142 -2.20 14.46 -1.51
N ALA A 143 -2.49 15.32 -0.53
CA ALA A 143 -1.93 16.68 -0.49
C ALA A 143 -0.40 16.64 -0.32
N GLU A 144 0.09 15.77 0.56
CA GLU A 144 1.53 15.62 0.81
C GLU A 144 2.25 14.99 -0.39
N VAL A 145 1.64 14.01 -1.03
CA VAL A 145 2.17 13.40 -2.26
C VAL A 145 2.25 14.43 -3.39
N ARG A 146 1.20 15.25 -3.58
CA ARG A 146 1.22 16.32 -4.60
C ARG A 146 2.26 17.41 -4.33
N ARG A 147 2.58 17.66 -3.06
CA ARG A 147 3.68 18.55 -2.71
C ARG A 147 5.04 17.98 -3.12
N ALA A 148 5.24 16.68 -2.88
CA ALA A 148 6.56 16.04 -2.93
C ALA A 148 6.93 15.50 -4.32
N ALA A 149 5.96 15.03 -5.11
CA ALA A 149 6.19 14.28 -6.34
C ALA A 149 5.59 14.94 -7.58
N ASN A 150 6.07 14.56 -8.76
CA ASN A 150 5.53 14.99 -10.04
C ASN A 150 4.41 14.08 -10.56
N GLU A 151 4.41 12.82 -10.12
CA GLU A 151 3.44 11.78 -10.51
C GLU A 151 3.16 10.90 -9.29
N MET A 152 1.92 10.43 -9.17
CA MET A 152 1.56 9.37 -8.24
C MET A 152 1.05 8.15 -8.99
N VAL A 153 1.37 6.97 -8.45
CA VAL A 153 0.84 5.67 -8.87
C VAL A 153 0.35 4.94 -7.63
N ILE A 154 -0.93 4.60 -7.62
CA ILE A 154 -1.56 3.92 -6.48
C ILE A 154 -2.06 2.55 -6.92
N LEU A 155 -1.59 1.52 -6.24
CA LEU A 155 -2.03 0.15 -6.32
C LEU A 155 -2.77 -0.21 -5.03
N ASP A 156 -3.99 -0.69 -5.13
CA ASP A 156 -4.71 -1.16 -3.94
C ASP A 156 -5.57 -2.39 -4.23
N SER A 157 -6.27 -2.87 -3.21
CA SER A 157 -7.16 -4.02 -3.33
C SER A 157 -8.42 -3.65 -4.10
N GLY A 158 -8.70 -4.45 -5.12
CA GLY A 158 -9.96 -4.48 -5.81
C GLY A 158 -11.10 -4.96 -4.91
N ARG A 159 -12.30 -5.06 -5.48
CA ARG A 159 -13.50 -5.48 -4.77
C ARG A 159 -14.06 -6.79 -5.34
N PRO A 160 -13.57 -7.95 -4.88
CA PRO A 160 -14.12 -9.23 -5.28
C PRO A 160 -15.62 -9.33 -5.01
N PRO A 161 -16.37 -10.12 -5.80
CA PRO A 161 -17.80 -10.33 -5.59
C PRO A 161 -18.12 -10.76 -4.15
N GLY A 162 -19.16 -10.16 -3.57
CA GLY A 162 -19.56 -10.43 -2.18
C GLY A 162 -18.73 -9.70 -1.11
N THR A 163 -17.73 -8.91 -1.50
CA THR A 163 -16.94 -8.11 -0.57
C THR A 163 -17.60 -6.75 -0.33
N GLU A 164 -17.70 -6.34 0.94
CA GLU A 164 -18.16 -5.00 1.30
C GLU A 164 -17.22 -3.94 0.74
N ARG A 165 -17.79 -2.80 0.31
CA ARG A 165 -17.01 -1.70 -0.24
C ARG A 165 -16.03 -1.14 0.80
N GLU A 166 -16.52 -0.90 2.01
CA GLU A 166 -15.71 -0.38 3.10
C GLU A 166 -16.29 -0.78 4.47
N GLY A 167 -15.45 -0.82 5.47
CA GLY A 167 -15.90 -1.12 6.83
C GLY A 167 -14.75 -1.32 7.80
N TRP A 168 -15.13 -1.44 9.06
CA TRP A 168 -14.21 -1.76 10.14
C TRP A 168 -14.10 -3.27 10.30
N GLN A 169 -12.87 -3.76 10.29
CA GLN A 169 -12.54 -5.16 10.51
C GLN A 169 -11.74 -5.31 11.79
N THR A 170 -12.09 -6.29 12.61
CA THR A 170 -11.24 -6.65 13.76
C THR A 170 -10.14 -7.58 13.27
N ARG A 171 -8.90 -7.19 13.43
CA ARG A 171 -7.71 -7.97 13.11
C ARG A 171 -7.02 -8.41 14.38
N SER A 172 -6.78 -9.71 14.53
CA SER A 172 -6.13 -10.29 15.70
C SER A 172 -4.71 -10.74 15.38
N LEU A 173 -3.82 -10.64 16.37
CA LEU A 173 -2.48 -11.17 16.32
C LEU A 173 -2.39 -12.51 17.06
N PRO A 174 -1.36 -13.33 16.83
CA PRO A 174 -1.19 -14.62 17.49
C PRO A 174 -1.13 -14.55 19.03
N ASP A 175 -0.76 -13.41 19.60
CA ASP A 175 -0.73 -13.16 21.03
C ASP A 175 -2.11 -12.82 21.64
N GLY A 176 -3.19 -12.87 20.82
CA GLY A 176 -4.56 -12.57 21.22
C GLY A 176 -4.93 -11.10 21.22
N SER A 177 -4.00 -10.18 20.97
CA SER A 177 -4.32 -8.75 20.81
C SER A 177 -5.14 -8.51 19.53
N SER A 178 -6.09 -7.57 19.59
CA SER A 178 -7.01 -7.28 18.50
C SER A 178 -7.10 -5.79 18.25
N TYR A 179 -7.19 -5.42 16.98
CA TYR A 179 -7.16 -4.04 16.51
C TYR A 179 -8.29 -3.77 15.52
N PRO A 180 -9.04 -2.67 15.67
CA PRO A 180 -9.98 -2.22 14.67
C PRO A 180 -9.21 -1.60 13.50
N ILE A 181 -9.31 -2.19 12.32
CA ILE A 181 -8.68 -1.71 11.10
C ILE A 181 -9.78 -1.33 10.11
N PHE A 182 -9.76 -0.11 9.61
CA PHE A 182 -10.60 0.31 8.49
C PHE A 182 -10.05 -0.30 7.21
N ARG A 183 -10.95 -0.77 6.36
CA ARG A 183 -10.61 -1.27 5.03
C ARG A 183 -11.62 -0.79 4.02
N ARG A 184 -11.12 -0.28 2.90
CA ARG A 184 -11.87 0.07 1.71
C ARG A 184 -11.34 -0.75 0.54
N HIS A 185 -12.27 -1.35 -0.22
CA HIS A 185 -11.98 -2.01 -1.49
C HIS A 185 -12.41 -1.05 -2.61
N LEU A 186 -11.57 -0.89 -3.59
CA LEU A 186 -11.71 0.12 -4.63
C LEU A 186 -12.06 -0.53 -5.97
N ASP A 187 -12.75 0.18 -6.82
CA ASP A 187 -12.73 -0.02 -8.26
C ASP A 187 -11.78 1.01 -8.89
N ALA A 188 -11.26 0.70 -10.07
CA ALA A 188 -10.20 1.49 -10.68
C ALA A 188 -10.66 2.89 -11.07
N GLU A 189 -11.93 3.02 -11.49
CA GLU A 189 -12.55 4.31 -11.83
C GLU A 189 -12.67 5.20 -10.59
N THR A 190 -13.21 4.65 -9.48
CA THR A 190 -13.30 5.39 -8.22
C THR A 190 -11.92 5.85 -7.76
N LEU A 191 -10.90 4.98 -7.83
CA LEU A 191 -9.53 5.34 -7.47
C LEU A 191 -8.99 6.47 -8.36
N ALA A 192 -9.18 6.34 -9.68
CA ALA A 192 -8.74 7.35 -10.66
C ALA A 192 -9.42 8.70 -10.43
N ASP A 193 -10.73 8.71 -10.19
CA ASP A 193 -11.48 9.92 -9.89
C ASP A 193 -10.98 10.63 -8.61
N GLU A 194 -10.73 9.87 -7.55
CA GLU A 194 -10.25 10.41 -6.27
C GLU A 194 -8.85 11.06 -6.40
N ILE A 195 -7.97 10.45 -7.20
CA ILE A 195 -6.63 11.00 -7.44
C ILE A 195 -6.58 11.99 -8.61
N ARG A 196 -7.67 12.18 -9.36
CA ARG A 196 -7.79 13.00 -10.57
C ARG A 196 -6.83 12.54 -11.67
N GLY A 197 -6.86 11.26 -11.95
CA GLY A 197 -5.96 10.61 -12.88
C GLY A 197 -6.66 9.58 -13.78
N ASP A 198 -5.88 8.65 -14.27
CA ASP A 198 -6.33 7.62 -15.19
C ASP A 198 -6.19 6.22 -14.58
N PRO A 199 -7.18 5.33 -14.79
CA PRO A 199 -7.07 3.95 -14.41
C PRO A 199 -6.06 3.23 -15.32
N LEU A 200 -5.18 2.43 -14.74
CA LEU A 200 -4.18 1.63 -15.45
C LEU A 200 -4.50 0.14 -15.44
N PHE A 201 -5.19 -0.34 -14.41
CA PHE A 201 -5.59 -1.74 -14.29
C PHE A 201 -6.90 -1.89 -13.51
N HIS A 202 -7.80 -2.69 -14.06
CA HIS A 202 -9.13 -2.99 -13.55
C HIS A 202 -9.24 -4.48 -13.24
N GLY A 203 -8.73 -4.90 -12.10
CA GLY A 203 -8.85 -6.29 -11.65
C GLY A 203 -9.92 -6.46 -10.57
N GLN A 204 -10.24 -7.71 -10.31
CA GLN A 204 -11.11 -8.08 -9.21
C GLN A 204 -10.38 -7.97 -7.87
N TYR A 205 -9.10 -8.30 -7.85
CA TYR A 205 -8.27 -8.34 -6.65
C TYR A 205 -7.34 -7.13 -6.52
N PHE A 206 -6.95 -6.55 -7.65
CA PHE A 206 -6.07 -5.37 -7.71
C PHE A 206 -6.66 -4.29 -8.59
N VAL A 207 -6.46 -3.06 -8.18
CA VAL A 207 -6.71 -1.87 -8.98
C VAL A 207 -5.47 -0.99 -8.99
N LEU A 208 -5.17 -0.39 -10.14
CA LEU A 208 -4.03 0.50 -10.31
C LEU A 208 -4.48 1.76 -11.05
N ALA A 209 -4.08 2.91 -10.55
CA ALA A 209 -4.32 4.19 -11.21
C ALA A 209 -3.09 5.10 -11.07
N SER A 210 -2.97 6.06 -11.98
CA SER A 210 -1.93 7.09 -11.94
C SER A 210 -2.50 8.48 -12.15
N ALA A 211 -1.84 9.48 -11.58
CA ALA A 211 -2.16 10.88 -11.79
C ALA A 211 -0.91 11.75 -11.81
N PRO A 212 -0.88 12.87 -12.55
CA PRO A 212 0.08 13.94 -12.30
C PRO A 212 -0.17 14.56 -10.92
N CYS A 213 0.87 15.07 -10.30
CA CYS A 213 0.78 15.76 -9.00
C CYS A 213 0.69 17.27 -9.15
#